data_fa9514506150f042355a80d656760043
#
_entry.id   fa9514506150f042355a80d656760043
#
_cell.length_a   1.000
_cell.length_b   1.000
_cell.length_c   1.000
_cell.angle_alpha   90.00
_cell.angle_beta   90.00
_cell.angle_gamma   90.00
#
_symmetry.space_group_name_H-M   'P 1'
#
loop_
_entity.id
_entity.type
_entity.pdbx_description
1 polymer ?
#
loop_
_entity_poly.entity_id
_entity_poly.type
_entity_poly.pdbx_seq_one_letter_code
_entity_poly.pdbx_strand_id
1 'polypeptide(L)'
;MPESAIPCEHAVREALARHSDLGATAHELPADGDLYAAGLTSLASVRVMLALEERLSVEIPEERIGRALFASIAHLSGVLAELTGDRDQAVGAGR
;
A
#
# COMPACT_ATOMS: atom_id res chain seq x y z
N MET A 1 -1.28 19.30 6.34
CA MET A 1 -0.83 19.05 6.26
C MET A 1 -0.28 18.39 6.24
N PRO A 2 -0.10 18.21 6.36
CA PRO A 2 0.47 17.49 6.30
C PRO A 2 0.81 16.76 6.30
N GLU A 3 0.78 16.95 6.56
CA GLU A 3 1.18 16.32 6.70
C GLU A 3 1.23 15.34 6.57
N SER A 4 0.60 15.08 6.34
CA SER A 4 0.81 13.97 6.41
C SER A 4 1.57 13.29 5.71
N ALA A 5 1.68 12.96 5.99
CA ALA A 5 2.98 12.54 5.88
C ALA A 5 3.22 11.38 5.00
N ILE A 6 2.36 10.38 5.01
CA ILE A 6 2.57 9.20 4.17
C ILE A 6 1.47 9.16 3.13
N PRO A 7 1.80 9.47 1.87
CA PRO A 7 0.80 9.36 0.81
C PRO A 7 0.29 7.92 0.72
N CYS A 8 -0.96 7.78 0.37
CA CYS A 8 -1.60 6.48 0.19
C CYS A 8 -1.78 5.68 1.49
N GLU A 9 -1.37 6.22 2.64
CA GLU A 9 -1.46 5.45 3.88
C GLU A 9 -2.89 5.06 4.20
N HIS A 10 -3.81 6.01 4.00
CA HIS A 10 -5.21 5.71 4.31
C HIS A 10 -5.74 4.57 3.44
N ALA A 11 -5.40 4.60 2.16
CA ALA A 11 -5.85 3.55 1.25
C ALA A 11 -5.26 2.20 1.66
N VAL A 12 -3.99 2.19 2.07
CA VAL A 12 -3.34 0.96 2.49
C VAL A 12 -4.02 0.40 3.74
N ARG A 13 -4.25 1.26 4.72
CA ARG A 13 -4.88 0.79 5.97
C ARG A 13 -6.28 0.27 5.72
N GLU A 14 -7.04 0.94 4.86
CA GLU A 14 -8.38 0.47 4.55
C GLU A 14 -8.36 -0.87 3.81
N ALA A 15 -7.44 -1.03 2.87
CA ALA A 15 -7.34 -2.29 2.15
C ALA A 15 -6.97 -3.42 3.09
N LEU A 16 -6.05 -3.17 4.02
CA LEU A 16 -5.69 -4.17 5.01
C LEU A 16 -6.88 -4.51 5.90
N ALA A 17 -7.64 -3.49 6.31
CA ALA A 17 -8.78 -3.73 7.18
C ALA A 17 -9.86 -4.56 6.51
N ARG A 18 -10.06 -4.35 5.22
CA ARG A 18 -11.15 -5.01 4.50
C ARG A 18 -10.77 -6.37 3.94
N HIS A 19 -9.50 -6.55 3.59
CA HIS A 19 -9.10 -7.71 2.80
C HIS A 19 -8.11 -8.62 3.51
N SER A 20 -7.87 -8.39 4.80
CA SER A 20 -7.02 -9.28 5.59
C SER A 20 -7.65 -9.51 6.95
N ASP A 21 -7.08 -10.47 7.68
CA ASP A 21 -7.57 -10.80 9.01
C ASP A 21 -7.19 -9.75 10.05
N LEU A 22 -6.39 -8.76 9.66
CA LEU A 22 -6.06 -7.68 10.59
C LEU A 22 -7.29 -6.86 10.96
N GLY A 23 -8.23 -6.71 10.02
CA GLY A 23 -9.45 -5.99 10.33
C GLY A 23 -9.17 -4.59 10.84
N ALA A 24 -9.96 -4.15 11.82
CA ALA A 24 -9.82 -2.80 12.36
C ALA A 24 -8.45 -2.53 12.94
N THR A 25 -7.72 -3.58 13.37
CA THR A 25 -6.38 -3.41 13.91
C THR A 25 -5.47 -2.70 12.90
N ALA A 26 -5.75 -2.88 11.60
CA ALA A 26 -4.92 -2.26 10.57
C ALA A 26 -4.84 -0.74 10.72
N HIS A 27 -5.86 -0.12 11.31
CA HIS A 27 -5.86 1.33 11.50
C HIS A 27 -5.00 1.75 12.68
N GLU A 28 -4.61 0.81 13.53
CA GLU A 28 -3.87 1.12 14.75
C GLU A 28 -2.41 0.71 14.70
N LEU A 29 -2.02 -0.03 13.65
CA LEU A 29 -0.66 -0.50 13.55
C LEU A 29 0.30 0.65 13.28
N PRO A 30 1.52 0.59 13.86
CA PRO A 30 2.54 1.57 13.50
C PRO A 30 2.84 1.47 12.00
N ALA A 31 3.06 2.60 11.37
CA ALA A 31 3.32 2.61 9.93
C ALA A 31 4.57 1.82 9.57
N ASP A 32 5.55 1.79 10.46
CA ASP A 32 6.79 1.06 10.22
C ASP A 32 6.82 -0.34 10.85
N GLY A 33 5.68 -0.79 11.39
CA GLY A 33 5.60 -2.10 12.01
C GLY A 33 5.57 -3.21 10.98
N ASP A 34 6.04 -4.39 11.41
CA ASP A 34 6.09 -5.56 10.54
C ASP A 34 4.69 -6.14 10.35
N LEU A 35 4.16 -6.05 9.13
CA LEU A 35 2.81 -6.52 8.86
C LEU A 35 2.69 -8.04 9.03
N TYR A 36 3.72 -8.79 8.66
CA TYR A 36 3.67 -10.25 8.82
C TYR A 36 3.68 -10.64 10.29
N ALA A 37 4.43 -9.91 11.10
CA ALA A 37 4.43 -10.15 12.53
C ALA A 37 3.07 -9.84 13.13
N ALA A 38 2.34 -8.89 12.54
CA ALA A 38 1.01 -8.53 13.02
C ALA A 38 -0.06 -9.54 12.59
N GLY A 39 0.26 -10.42 11.63
CA GLY A 39 -0.68 -11.45 11.22
C GLY A 39 -1.05 -11.46 9.75
N LEU A 40 -0.42 -10.64 8.94
CA LEU A 40 -0.72 -10.63 7.51
C LEU A 40 -0.22 -11.93 6.88
N THR A 41 -1.12 -12.60 6.15
CA THR A 41 -0.75 -13.84 5.44
C THR A 41 -0.43 -13.53 3.99
N SER A 42 0.27 -14.46 3.35
CA SER A 42 0.60 -14.31 1.93
C SER A 42 -0.66 -14.20 1.07
N LEU A 43 -1.66 -15.02 1.37
CA LEU A 43 -2.89 -14.97 0.60
C LEU A 43 -3.58 -13.61 0.75
N ALA A 44 -3.64 -13.12 1.98
CA ALA A 44 -4.28 -11.84 2.23
C ALA A 44 -3.52 -10.72 1.55
N SER A 45 -2.18 -10.82 1.50
CA SER A 45 -1.39 -9.77 0.87
C SER A 45 -1.74 -9.63 -0.62
N VAL A 46 -2.02 -10.76 -1.29
CA VAL A 46 -2.43 -10.70 -2.69
C VAL A 46 -3.76 -9.98 -2.83
N ARG A 47 -4.70 -10.25 -1.94
CA ARG A 47 -5.99 -9.58 -1.99
C ARG A 47 -5.86 -8.09 -1.75
N VAL A 48 -5.03 -7.73 -0.79
CA VAL A 48 -4.78 -6.32 -0.49
C VAL A 48 -4.16 -5.62 -1.70
N MET A 49 -3.18 -6.30 -2.33
CA MET A 49 -2.52 -5.73 -3.49
C MET A 49 -3.51 -5.46 -4.62
N LEU A 50 -4.35 -6.44 -4.92
CA LEU A 50 -5.31 -6.27 -6.01
C LEU A 50 -6.30 -5.15 -5.71
N ALA A 51 -6.74 -5.06 -4.46
CA ALA A 51 -7.66 -3.99 -4.07
C ALA A 51 -7.01 -2.62 -4.23
N LEU A 52 -5.74 -2.52 -3.88
CA LEU A 52 -5.04 -1.25 -4.01
C LEU A 52 -4.79 -0.88 -5.46
N GLU A 53 -4.46 -1.86 -6.29
CA GLU A 53 -4.28 -1.59 -7.71
C GLU A 53 -5.56 -1.02 -8.31
N GLU A 54 -6.69 -1.60 -7.93
CA GLU A 54 -7.96 -1.13 -8.45
C GLU A 54 -8.32 0.25 -7.90
N ARG A 55 -8.15 0.42 -6.60
CA ARG A 55 -8.54 1.68 -5.97
C ARG A 55 -7.72 2.85 -6.47
N LEU A 56 -6.42 2.64 -6.66
CA LEU A 56 -5.52 3.72 -7.04
C LEU A 56 -5.30 3.79 -8.54
N SER A 57 -5.89 2.85 -9.28
CA SER A 57 -5.72 2.77 -10.72
C SER A 57 -4.24 2.68 -11.12
N VAL A 58 -3.51 1.83 -10.41
CA VAL A 58 -2.10 1.60 -10.69
C VAL A 58 -1.88 0.11 -10.91
N GLU A 59 -0.76 -0.19 -11.54
CA GLU A 59 -0.34 -1.58 -11.71
C GLU A 59 1.03 -1.72 -11.07
N ILE A 60 1.13 -2.59 -10.07
CA ILE A 60 2.40 -2.80 -9.39
C ILE A 60 3.27 -3.69 -10.26
N PRO A 61 4.47 -3.22 -10.67
CA PRO A 61 5.32 -4.04 -11.52
C PRO A 61 5.67 -5.36 -10.86
N GLU A 62 5.77 -6.39 -11.66
CA GLU A 62 6.02 -7.73 -11.17
C GLU A 62 7.29 -7.79 -10.33
N GLU A 63 8.31 -7.05 -10.73
CA GLU A 63 9.58 -7.08 -10.01
C GLU A 63 9.49 -6.45 -8.62
N ARG A 64 8.42 -5.68 -8.35
CA ARG A 64 8.21 -5.09 -7.04
C ARG A 64 7.36 -5.99 -6.14
N ILE A 65 6.75 -7.01 -6.71
CA ILE A 65 5.84 -7.88 -5.95
C ILE A 65 6.66 -8.94 -5.22
N GLY A 66 6.40 -9.07 -3.93
CA GLY A 66 7.10 -10.03 -3.11
C GLY A 66 6.90 -9.69 -1.66
N ARG A 67 7.57 -10.48 -0.80
CA ARG A 67 7.38 -10.31 0.64
C ARG A 67 7.79 -8.92 1.10
N ALA A 68 8.85 -8.37 0.52
CA ALA A 68 9.33 -7.05 0.95
C ALA A 68 8.31 -5.95 0.71
N LEU A 69 7.48 -6.10 -0.31
CA LEU A 69 6.47 -5.09 -0.61
C LEU A 69 5.55 -4.84 0.58
N PHE A 70 5.24 -5.88 1.33
CA PHE A 70 4.32 -5.80 2.46
C PHE A 70 5.04 -5.79 3.80
N ALA A 71 6.31 -5.38 3.81
CA ALA A 71 7.06 -5.35 5.06
C ALA A 71 6.43 -4.41 6.07
N SER A 72 5.90 -3.28 5.63
CA SER A 72 5.25 -2.32 6.52
C SER A 72 4.28 -1.47 5.73
N ILE A 73 3.38 -0.80 6.44
CA ILE A 73 2.48 0.14 5.80
C ILE A 73 3.26 1.26 5.13
N ALA A 74 4.30 1.74 5.80
CA ALA A 74 5.11 2.83 5.25
C ALA A 74 5.77 2.41 3.94
N HIS A 75 6.34 1.20 3.91
CA HIS A 75 7.01 0.75 2.69
C HIS A 75 6.02 0.59 1.54
N LEU A 76 4.90 -0.08 1.81
CA LEU A 76 3.88 -0.29 0.77
C LEU A 76 3.34 1.06 0.28
N SER A 77 3.06 1.96 1.21
CA SER A 77 2.56 3.28 0.85
C SER A 77 3.57 4.04 0.00
N GLY A 78 4.85 3.90 0.32
CA GLY A 78 5.89 4.57 -0.45
C GLY A 78 5.96 4.07 -1.88
N VAL A 79 5.86 2.75 -2.06
CA VAL A 79 5.87 2.19 -3.40
C VAL A 79 4.66 2.68 -4.19
N LEU A 80 3.49 2.68 -3.56
CA LEU A 80 2.29 3.14 -4.25
C LEU A 80 2.38 4.62 -4.60
N ALA A 81 2.98 5.41 -3.72
CA ALA A 81 3.16 6.82 -4.00
C ALA A 81 4.07 7.04 -5.21
N GLU A 82 5.12 6.23 -5.31
CA GLU A 82 6.00 6.30 -6.47
C GLU A 82 5.24 6.01 -7.76
N LEU A 83 4.41 4.98 -7.73
CA LEU A 83 3.68 4.58 -8.91
C LEU A 83 2.65 5.62 -9.33
N THR A 84 1.93 6.17 -8.36
CA THR A 84 0.95 7.20 -8.68
C THR A 84 1.62 8.51 -9.05
N GLY A 85 2.71 8.85 -8.36
CA GLY A 85 3.44 10.06 -8.66
C GLY A 85 4.08 10.03 -10.03
N ASP A 86 4.66 8.88 -10.39
CA ASP A 86 5.25 8.72 -11.72
C ASP A 86 4.20 8.93 -12.79
N ARG A 87 3.02 8.40 -12.57
CA ARG A 87 1.95 8.55 -13.53
C ARG A 87 1.54 10.01 -13.66
N ASP A 88 1.43 10.69 -12.53
CA ASP A 88 1.09 12.11 -12.53
C ASP A 88 2.16 12.92 -13.23
N GLN A 89 3.42 12.59 -12.98
CA GLN A 89 4.52 13.28 -13.61
C GLN A 89 4.54 13.05 -15.11
N ALA A 90 4.28 11.81 -15.51
CA ALA A 90 4.24 11.50 -16.95
C ALA A 90 3.15 12.30 -17.63
N VAL A 91 1.99 12.41 -17.01
CA VAL A 91 0.90 13.21 -17.55
C VAL A 91 1.32 14.66 -17.61
N GLY A 92 1.91 15.17 -16.53
CA GLY A 92 2.35 16.56 -16.49
C GLY A 92 3.46 16.85 -17.48
N ALA A 93 4.41 15.92 -17.61
CA ALA A 93 5.54 16.14 -18.50
C ALA A 93 5.14 16.03 -19.96
N GLY A 94 4.08 15.31 -20.23
CA GLY A 94 3.61 15.12 -21.59
C GLY A 94 3.05 16.36 -22.24
N ARG A 95 2.88 17.41 -21.46
CA ARG A 95 2.38 18.67 -22.03
C ARG A 95 3.49 19.54 -22.48
#